data_f33e7188e5d0786c2207b7c60cb49b83
#
_entry.id   f33e7188e5d0786c2207b7c60cb49b83
#
_cell.length_a   1.000
_cell.length_b   1.000
_cell.length_c   1.000
_cell.angle_alpha   90.00
_cell.angle_beta   90.00
_cell.angle_gamma   90.00
#
_symmetry.space_group_name_H-M   'P 1'
#
loop_
_entity.id
_entity.type
_entity.pdbx_description
1 polymer ?
#
loop_
_entity_poly.entity_id
_entity_poly.type
_entity_poly.pdbx_seq_one_letter_code
_entity_poly.pdbx_strand_id
1 'polypeptide(L)'
;MSVKTTGKGRVARVIGPVVDIEFPAGQMPSIFNALHVETTMSGTTRTLTLEVAQHIGDNLVRAISMQPTDGMVRGAEVSDTGSAISVPVGDVTKGHVFNTLGESLDVPTSSLDIKERWPIHRNAPAFDQLESKTEMFETGIKVIDLLTPYVKGGKIGLFGGAGVGKTVLIQEMIYRVAENFGGVSVFAGVGERTREGNDLFLEMTETGVINKTALVFGQMDEPPGTRLRVALSALTMAEYFRDVQKQDVLLFIDNIFRFTQAGSEVSTLLGRMPSAVGYQPTLADEMGQLQERITSTRGHSITSMQAIYVPADDITDPAPHTTFAHLDATTVLSRPISELGIYPAVDPLDSTSRILDPRYIGEQHFRVANRIKQILQRYKDLQDIIAILGIDELSEEDRILVGRARRIQRFLSQNTFVAKVFTGLDGSFVPLSETIEAFEALADGKYDHIPEQAFFMCGGLDDVERKAAELAKG
;
A
#
# COMPACT_ATOMS: atom_id res chain seq x y z
N MET A 1 -17.01 14.57 -34.82
CA MET A 1 -16.40 13.38 -34.17
C MET A 1 -16.92 12.17 -34.92
N SER A 2 -16.05 11.42 -35.62
CA SER A 2 -16.48 10.21 -36.31
C SER A 2 -16.80 9.15 -35.28
N VAL A 3 -18.01 8.63 -35.29
CA VAL A 3 -18.40 7.47 -34.50
C VAL A 3 -17.48 6.33 -34.94
N LYS A 4 -16.51 5.94 -34.07
CA LYS A 4 -15.74 4.71 -34.28
C LYS A 4 -16.74 3.57 -34.25
N THR A 5 -16.97 2.94 -35.39
CA THR A 5 -17.70 1.69 -35.45
C THR A 5 -16.91 0.66 -34.66
N THR A 6 -17.48 0.20 -33.55
CA THR A 6 -16.92 -0.88 -32.74
C THR A 6 -16.88 -2.16 -33.56
N GLY A 7 -15.68 -2.73 -33.71
CA GLY A 7 -15.48 -3.94 -34.52
C GLY A 7 -16.08 -5.18 -33.84
N LYS A 8 -16.51 -6.12 -34.67
CA LYS A 8 -16.89 -7.48 -34.22
C LYS A 8 -15.84 -8.46 -34.69
N GLY A 9 -15.35 -9.27 -33.78
CA GLY A 9 -14.37 -10.32 -34.05
C GLY A 9 -14.89 -11.70 -33.64
N ARG A 10 -14.02 -12.69 -33.78
CA ARG A 10 -14.29 -14.07 -33.39
C ARG A 10 -13.11 -14.68 -32.67
N VAL A 11 -13.36 -15.47 -31.65
CA VAL A 11 -12.33 -16.24 -30.95
C VAL A 11 -11.67 -17.21 -31.91
N ALA A 12 -10.35 -17.05 -32.11
CA ALA A 12 -9.54 -17.91 -32.93
C ALA A 12 -8.90 -19.04 -32.12
N ARG A 13 -8.39 -18.73 -30.91
CA ARG A 13 -7.71 -19.68 -30.03
C ARG A 13 -7.80 -19.24 -28.57
N VAL A 14 -7.91 -20.19 -27.65
CA VAL A 14 -7.88 -19.98 -26.20
C VAL A 14 -6.67 -20.73 -25.64
N ILE A 15 -5.82 -20.02 -24.88
CA ILE A 15 -4.64 -20.57 -24.22
C ILE A 15 -4.68 -20.14 -22.75
N GLY A 16 -5.41 -20.89 -21.91
CA GLY A 16 -5.65 -20.46 -20.53
C GLY A 16 -6.28 -19.06 -20.47
N PRO A 17 -5.69 -18.12 -19.73
CA PRO A 17 -6.21 -16.75 -19.63
C PRO A 17 -5.94 -15.88 -20.86
N VAL A 18 -5.21 -16.36 -21.88
CA VAL A 18 -4.88 -15.61 -23.09
C VAL A 18 -5.73 -16.11 -24.25
N VAL A 19 -6.31 -15.19 -25.01
CA VAL A 19 -7.23 -15.46 -26.10
C VAL A 19 -6.77 -14.71 -27.35
N ASP A 20 -6.62 -15.45 -28.46
CA ASP A 20 -6.39 -14.86 -29.79
C ASP A 20 -7.74 -14.66 -30.49
N ILE A 21 -7.95 -13.46 -31.03
CA ILE A 21 -9.20 -13.03 -31.63
C ILE A 21 -8.92 -12.46 -33.00
N GLU A 22 -9.67 -12.93 -33.99
CA GLU A 22 -9.63 -12.43 -35.36
C GLU A 22 -10.66 -11.31 -35.55
N PHE A 23 -10.21 -10.18 -36.08
CA PHE A 23 -11.07 -9.06 -36.46
C PHE A 23 -11.01 -8.83 -37.97
N PRO A 24 -12.08 -8.31 -38.60
CA PRO A 24 -12.01 -7.89 -39.99
C PRO A 24 -10.95 -6.82 -40.21
N ALA A 25 -10.39 -6.80 -41.42
CA ALA A 25 -9.43 -5.76 -41.81
C ALA A 25 -10.05 -4.35 -41.64
N GLY A 26 -9.28 -3.47 -40.98
CA GLY A 26 -9.74 -2.09 -40.69
C GLY A 26 -10.62 -1.96 -39.44
N GLN A 27 -10.94 -3.05 -38.75
CA GLN A 27 -11.72 -3.03 -37.51
C GLN A 27 -10.91 -3.54 -36.29
N MET A 28 -9.61 -3.49 -36.36
CA MET A 28 -8.73 -3.92 -35.29
C MET A 28 -8.91 -3.03 -34.03
N PRO A 29 -9.14 -3.61 -32.86
CA PRO A 29 -9.22 -2.85 -31.60
C PRO A 29 -7.87 -2.24 -31.24
N SER A 30 -7.90 -1.13 -30.55
CA SER A 30 -6.69 -0.52 -29.99
C SER A 30 -6.15 -1.35 -28.82
N ILE A 31 -4.83 -1.25 -28.58
CA ILE A 31 -4.21 -1.82 -27.38
C ILE A 31 -4.92 -1.27 -26.14
N PHE A 32 -5.13 -2.13 -25.15
CA PHE A 32 -5.89 -1.90 -23.91
C PHE A 32 -7.41 -1.79 -24.06
N ASN A 33 -7.98 -1.85 -25.27
CA ASN A 33 -9.43 -1.91 -25.38
C ASN A 33 -9.99 -3.12 -24.63
N ALA A 34 -11.12 -2.91 -23.96
CA ALA A 34 -11.92 -3.97 -23.38
C ALA A 34 -12.77 -4.63 -24.48
N LEU A 35 -12.73 -5.95 -24.52
CA LEU A 35 -13.54 -6.78 -25.43
C LEU A 35 -14.52 -7.60 -24.62
N HIS A 36 -15.72 -7.80 -25.13
CA HIS A 36 -16.74 -8.63 -24.51
C HIS A 36 -16.98 -9.90 -25.33
N VAL A 37 -17.05 -11.04 -24.63
CA VAL A 37 -17.39 -12.35 -25.18
C VAL A 37 -18.47 -12.97 -24.32
N GLU A 38 -19.57 -13.42 -24.95
CA GLU A 38 -20.57 -14.20 -24.23
C GLU A 38 -20.20 -15.68 -24.20
N THR A 39 -20.23 -16.28 -23.04
CA THR A 39 -20.01 -17.71 -22.85
C THR A 39 -21.17 -18.33 -22.11
N THR A 40 -21.54 -19.56 -22.48
CA THR A 40 -22.58 -20.30 -21.80
C THR A 40 -21.97 -21.55 -21.18
N MET A 41 -22.11 -21.66 -19.86
CA MET A 41 -21.65 -22.81 -19.10
C MET A 41 -22.77 -23.30 -18.16
N SER A 42 -23.06 -24.57 -18.22
CA SER A 42 -24.14 -25.18 -17.39
C SER A 42 -25.49 -24.46 -17.49
N GLY A 43 -25.84 -23.94 -18.68
CA GLY A 43 -27.10 -23.23 -18.92
C GLY A 43 -27.10 -21.75 -18.47
N THR A 44 -26.04 -21.25 -17.88
CA THR A 44 -25.89 -19.84 -17.51
C THR A 44 -25.00 -19.11 -18.51
N THR A 45 -25.52 -18.05 -19.11
CA THR A 45 -24.76 -17.15 -20.00
C THR A 45 -24.13 -16.03 -19.17
N ARG A 46 -22.85 -15.81 -19.37
CA ARG A 46 -22.09 -14.71 -18.75
C ARG A 46 -21.27 -13.97 -19.79
N THR A 47 -21.07 -12.69 -19.59
CA THR A 47 -20.18 -11.87 -20.39
C THR A 47 -18.79 -11.86 -19.74
N LEU A 48 -17.77 -12.27 -20.50
CA LEU A 48 -16.37 -12.17 -20.09
C LEU A 48 -15.75 -10.91 -20.69
N THR A 49 -14.92 -10.26 -19.90
CA THR A 49 -14.15 -9.09 -20.33
C THR A 49 -12.69 -9.50 -20.60
N LEU A 50 -12.21 -9.16 -21.80
CA LEU A 50 -10.85 -9.37 -22.23
C LEU A 50 -10.19 -8.00 -22.45
N GLU A 51 -8.89 -7.90 -22.24
CA GLU A 51 -8.11 -6.69 -22.55
C GLU A 51 -7.12 -6.98 -23.66
N VAL A 52 -7.12 -6.17 -24.72
CA VAL A 52 -6.18 -6.30 -25.82
C VAL A 52 -4.76 -6.02 -25.34
N ALA A 53 -3.88 -7.00 -25.44
CA ALA A 53 -2.48 -6.90 -25.02
C ALA A 53 -1.52 -6.59 -26.17
N GLN A 54 -1.76 -7.18 -27.35
CA GLN A 54 -0.89 -6.99 -28.52
C GLN A 54 -1.60 -7.35 -29.83
N HIS A 55 -1.13 -6.77 -30.93
CA HIS A 55 -1.45 -7.18 -32.28
C HIS A 55 -0.39 -8.20 -32.74
N ILE A 56 -0.80 -9.34 -33.22
CA ILE A 56 0.10 -10.45 -33.59
C ILE A 56 0.19 -10.71 -35.13
N GLY A 57 -0.37 -9.83 -35.93
CA GLY A 57 -0.43 -9.97 -37.38
C GLY A 57 -1.67 -10.73 -37.84
N ASP A 58 -1.84 -10.84 -39.16
CA ASP A 58 -2.93 -11.61 -39.81
C ASP A 58 -4.34 -11.28 -39.28
N ASN A 59 -4.61 -10.01 -38.99
CA ASN A 59 -5.85 -9.54 -38.36
C ASN A 59 -6.17 -10.15 -37.01
N LEU A 60 -5.15 -10.67 -36.28
CA LEU A 60 -5.28 -11.25 -34.98
C LEU A 60 -4.81 -10.28 -33.90
N VAL A 61 -5.58 -10.22 -32.81
CA VAL A 61 -5.17 -9.61 -31.56
C VAL A 61 -5.04 -10.68 -30.49
N ARG A 62 -4.11 -10.48 -29.58
CA ARG A 62 -3.96 -11.29 -28.37
C ARG A 62 -4.45 -10.50 -27.19
N ALA A 63 -5.39 -11.08 -26.46
CA ALA A 63 -6.03 -10.45 -25.32
C ALA A 63 -5.90 -11.30 -24.04
N ILE A 64 -5.99 -10.64 -22.89
CA ILE A 64 -5.91 -11.24 -21.57
C ILE A 64 -7.31 -11.24 -20.96
N SER A 65 -7.78 -12.38 -20.50
CA SER A 65 -9.08 -12.47 -19.83
C SER A 65 -9.00 -12.00 -18.39
N MET A 66 -10.03 -11.24 -17.96
CA MET A 66 -10.22 -10.81 -16.59
C MET A 66 -10.97 -11.86 -15.75
N GLN A 67 -11.68 -12.78 -16.39
CA GLN A 67 -12.37 -13.90 -15.73
C GLN A 67 -11.88 -15.24 -16.29
N PRO A 68 -12.19 -16.37 -15.61
CA PRO A 68 -11.88 -17.70 -16.14
C PRO A 68 -12.49 -17.91 -17.52
N THR A 69 -11.71 -18.47 -18.44
CA THR A 69 -12.10 -18.70 -19.86
C THR A 69 -12.88 -19.99 -20.07
N ASP A 70 -13.25 -20.70 -19.00
CA ASP A 70 -14.02 -21.93 -19.07
C ASP A 70 -15.33 -21.73 -19.82
N GLY A 71 -15.62 -22.62 -20.76
CA GLY A 71 -16.79 -22.53 -21.63
C GLY A 71 -16.63 -21.62 -22.84
N MET A 72 -15.50 -20.94 -23.02
CA MET A 72 -15.23 -20.17 -24.21
C MET A 72 -14.89 -21.09 -25.38
N VAL A 73 -15.60 -20.93 -26.49
CA VAL A 73 -15.42 -21.77 -27.67
C VAL A 73 -14.82 -20.99 -28.84
N ARG A 74 -14.04 -21.67 -29.68
CA ARG A 74 -13.56 -21.11 -30.94
C ARG A 74 -14.75 -20.69 -31.80
N GLY A 75 -14.63 -19.52 -32.44
CA GLY A 75 -15.68 -18.95 -33.27
C GLY A 75 -16.70 -18.11 -32.52
N ALA A 76 -16.67 -18.07 -31.19
CA ALA A 76 -17.55 -17.20 -30.40
C ALA A 76 -17.38 -15.73 -30.81
N GLU A 77 -18.49 -14.99 -30.89
CA GLU A 77 -18.48 -13.57 -31.27
C GLU A 77 -17.83 -12.73 -30.15
N VAL A 78 -17.00 -11.80 -30.55
CA VAL A 78 -16.32 -10.85 -29.67
C VAL A 78 -16.68 -9.43 -30.08
N SER A 79 -17.08 -8.61 -29.14
CA SER A 79 -17.42 -7.21 -29.38
C SER A 79 -16.32 -6.31 -28.82
N ASP A 80 -15.78 -5.40 -29.62
CA ASP A 80 -14.90 -4.32 -29.14
C ASP A 80 -15.77 -3.22 -28.49
N THR A 81 -15.50 -2.88 -27.25
CA THR A 81 -16.20 -1.77 -26.57
C THR A 81 -15.74 -0.39 -27.05
N GLY A 82 -14.64 -0.32 -27.79
CA GLY A 82 -14.04 0.94 -28.25
C GLY A 82 -13.31 1.74 -27.18
N SER A 83 -13.19 1.21 -25.96
CA SER A 83 -12.54 1.86 -24.81
C SER A 83 -11.83 0.85 -23.92
N ALA A 84 -10.90 1.35 -23.10
CA ALA A 84 -10.26 0.55 -22.07
C ALA A 84 -11.23 0.17 -20.95
N ILE A 85 -10.85 -0.81 -20.12
CA ILE A 85 -11.56 -1.12 -18.87
C ILE A 85 -11.67 0.17 -18.06
N SER A 86 -12.86 0.42 -17.52
CA SER A 86 -13.16 1.61 -16.71
C SER A 86 -13.75 1.21 -15.36
N VAL A 87 -13.59 2.09 -14.38
CA VAL A 87 -14.13 1.90 -13.03
C VAL A 87 -14.97 3.11 -12.62
N PRO A 88 -15.98 2.94 -11.76
CA PRO A 88 -16.70 4.07 -11.19
C PRO A 88 -15.75 4.92 -10.34
N VAL A 89 -16.01 6.22 -10.31
CA VAL A 89 -15.20 7.20 -9.57
C VAL A 89 -16.10 8.15 -8.77
N GLY A 90 -15.53 8.79 -7.78
CA GLY A 90 -16.21 9.76 -6.93
C GLY A 90 -16.77 9.17 -5.65
N ASP A 91 -17.65 9.92 -5.00
CA ASP A 91 -18.18 9.59 -3.67
C ASP A 91 -18.95 8.27 -3.61
N VAL A 92 -19.51 7.84 -4.74
CA VAL A 92 -20.21 6.55 -4.88
C VAL A 92 -19.31 5.35 -4.55
N THR A 93 -17.99 5.51 -4.62
CA THR A 93 -17.02 4.43 -4.32
C THR A 93 -16.75 4.27 -2.84
N LYS A 94 -16.97 5.31 -2.04
CA LYS A 94 -16.74 5.28 -0.59
C LYS A 94 -17.71 4.33 0.10
N GLY A 95 -17.20 3.52 1.00
CA GLY A 95 -18.00 2.57 1.77
C GLY A 95 -18.26 1.25 1.06
N HIS A 96 -17.77 1.07 -0.16
CA HIS A 96 -18.05 -0.09 -0.99
C HIS A 96 -16.79 -0.86 -1.41
N VAL A 97 -17.02 -2.10 -1.79
CA VAL A 97 -16.00 -3.02 -2.31
C VAL A 97 -16.26 -3.28 -3.79
N PHE A 98 -15.23 -3.10 -4.61
CA PHE A 98 -15.30 -3.32 -6.05
C PHE A 98 -14.32 -4.39 -6.52
N ASN A 99 -14.64 -5.05 -7.62
CA ASN A 99 -13.68 -5.85 -8.37
C ASN A 99 -12.87 -4.98 -9.36
N THR A 100 -11.95 -5.60 -10.08
CA THR A 100 -11.10 -4.93 -11.08
C THR A 100 -11.89 -4.23 -12.18
N LEU A 101 -13.08 -4.72 -12.52
CA LEU A 101 -13.95 -4.15 -13.55
C LEU A 101 -14.87 -3.04 -13.01
N GLY A 102 -14.76 -2.73 -11.72
CA GLY A 102 -15.60 -1.73 -11.06
C GLY A 102 -17.04 -2.19 -10.85
N GLU A 103 -17.26 -3.48 -10.70
CA GLU A 103 -18.52 -4.06 -10.23
C GLU A 103 -18.45 -4.15 -8.70
N SER A 104 -19.53 -3.77 -8.04
CA SER A 104 -19.62 -3.83 -6.59
C SER A 104 -19.78 -5.28 -6.11
N LEU A 105 -19.05 -5.63 -5.04
CA LEU A 105 -19.08 -6.97 -4.44
C LEU A 105 -19.94 -7.05 -3.18
N ASP A 106 -20.28 -5.91 -2.58
CA ASP A 106 -21.05 -5.82 -1.34
C ASP A 106 -22.54 -5.54 -1.57
N VAL A 107 -22.87 -4.81 -2.66
CA VAL A 107 -24.25 -4.49 -3.05
C VAL A 107 -24.43 -4.68 -4.56
N PRO A 108 -25.67 -4.86 -5.07
CA PRO A 108 -25.87 -4.88 -6.53
C PRO A 108 -25.35 -3.59 -7.19
N THR A 109 -24.48 -3.70 -8.17
CA THR A 109 -23.90 -2.53 -8.88
C THR A 109 -24.98 -1.58 -9.42
N SER A 110 -26.13 -2.14 -9.83
CA SER A 110 -27.29 -1.37 -10.30
C SER A 110 -27.97 -0.50 -9.25
N SER A 111 -27.70 -0.74 -7.96
CA SER A 111 -28.20 0.09 -6.85
C SER A 111 -27.36 1.33 -6.59
N LEU A 112 -26.18 1.42 -7.17
CA LEU A 112 -25.26 2.53 -7.02
C LEU A 112 -25.52 3.62 -8.06
N ASP A 113 -25.58 4.87 -7.64
CA ASP A 113 -25.72 6.04 -8.53
C ASP A 113 -24.37 6.41 -9.16
N ILE A 114 -23.90 5.56 -10.08
CA ILE A 114 -22.64 5.76 -10.80
C ILE A 114 -22.85 6.79 -11.89
N LYS A 115 -22.31 8.00 -11.66
CA LYS A 115 -22.42 9.13 -12.61
C LYS A 115 -21.29 9.15 -13.62
N GLU A 116 -20.11 8.68 -13.24
CA GLU A 116 -18.90 8.78 -14.04
C GLU A 116 -18.03 7.55 -13.86
N ARG A 117 -17.38 7.14 -14.96
CA ARG A 117 -16.38 6.05 -14.98
C ARG A 117 -15.13 6.54 -15.69
N TRP A 118 -13.99 6.18 -15.14
CA TRP A 118 -12.70 6.52 -15.73
C TRP A 118 -11.96 5.27 -16.21
N PRO A 119 -11.23 5.37 -17.34
CA PRO A 119 -10.41 4.27 -17.81
C PRO A 119 -9.23 4.04 -16.86
N ILE A 120 -8.87 2.77 -16.66
CA ILE A 120 -7.77 2.41 -15.74
C ILE A 120 -6.38 2.69 -16.33
N HIS A 121 -6.25 2.72 -17.66
CA HIS A 121 -5.03 3.09 -18.34
C HIS A 121 -5.00 4.61 -18.55
N ARG A 122 -4.20 5.27 -17.73
CA ARG A 122 -4.05 6.73 -17.74
C ARG A 122 -2.56 7.08 -17.68
N ASN A 123 -2.21 8.21 -18.27
CA ASN A 123 -0.87 8.74 -18.17
C ASN A 123 -0.60 9.29 -16.76
N ALA A 124 0.66 9.25 -16.33
CA ALA A 124 1.11 10.00 -15.16
C ALA A 124 0.85 11.50 -15.36
N PRO A 125 0.71 12.28 -14.26
CA PRO A 125 0.60 13.73 -14.34
C PRO A 125 1.76 14.33 -15.16
N ALA A 126 1.45 15.36 -15.96
CA ALA A 126 2.47 16.05 -16.72
C ALA A 126 3.46 16.77 -15.80
N PHE A 127 4.70 16.94 -16.25
CA PHE A 127 5.78 17.51 -15.43
C PHE A 127 5.43 18.89 -14.85
N ASP A 128 4.71 19.71 -15.58
CA ASP A 128 4.26 21.04 -15.18
C ASP A 128 3.12 21.02 -14.13
N GLN A 129 2.49 19.88 -13.93
CA GLN A 129 1.41 19.68 -12.94
C GLN A 129 1.94 19.17 -11.59
N LEU A 130 3.18 18.70 -11.54
CA LEU A 130 3.77 18.14 -10.33
C LEU A 130 4.02 19.22 -9.27
N GLU A 131 3.86 18.85 -8.00
CA GLU A 131 4.26 19.67 -6.88
C GLU A 131 5.79 19.65 -6.75
N SER A 132 6.37 20.84 -6.70
CA SER A 132 7.83 20.98 -6.61
C SER A 132 8.36 20.91 -5.17
N LYS A 133 7.49 21.16 -4.19
CA LYS A 133 7.85 21.19 -2.77
C LYS A 133 7.71 19.82 -2.15
N THR A 134 8.80 19.32 -1.57
CA THR A 134 8.76 18.11 -0.75
C THR A 134 8.26 18.46 0.64
N GLU A 135 7.14 17.89 1.05
CA GLU A 135 6.55 18.06 2.37
C GLU A 135 6.49 16.75 3.12
N MET A 136 6.71 16.82 4.43
CA MET A 136 6.54 15.68 5.32
C MET A 136 5.04 15.39 5.51
N PHE A 137 4.70 14.10 5.48
CA PHE A 137 3.38 13.61 5.84
C PHE A 137 3.38 13.24 7.32
N GLU A 138 2.82 14.10 8.16
CA GLU A 138 2.77 13.88 9.61
C GLU A 138 1.67 12.87 9.97
N THR A 139 2.07 11.77 10.62
CA THR A 139 1.15 10.69 10.97
C THR A 139 0.62 10.78 12.40
N GLY A 140 1.29 11.52 13.27
CA GLY A 140 1.03 11.54 14.70
C GLY A 140 1.48 10.27 15.43
N ILE A 141 2.23 9.40 14.74
CA ILE A 141 2.86 8.20 15.31
C ILE A 141 4.35 8.49 15.53
N LYS A 142 4.77 8.51 16.79
CA LYS A 142 6.11 8.96 17.19
C LYS A 142 7.24 8.27 16.45
N VAL A 143 7.21 6.95 16.37
CA VAL A 143 8.29 6.18 15.73
C VAL A 143 8.43 6.49 14.24
N ILE A 144 7.32 6.69 13.56
CA ILE A 144 7.31 7.03 12.13
C ILE A 144 7.79 8.46 11.93
N ASP A 145 7.14 9.41 12.56
CA ASP A 145 7.39 10.84 12.34
C ASP A 145 8.80 11.26 12.74
N LEU A 146 9.34 10.69 13.81
CA LEU A 146 10.69 11.02 14.27
C LEU A 146 11.79 10.36 13.43
N LEU A 147 11.70 9.04 13.24
CA LEU A 147 12.82 8.21 12.78
C LEU A 147 12.73 7.78 11.31
N THR A 148 11.52 7.72 10.77
CA THR A 148 11.25 7.30 9.39
C THR A 148 10.15 8.13 8.75
N PRO A 149 10.29 9.46 8.71
CA PRO A 149 9.21 10.35 8.28
C PRO A 149 8.79 10.07 6.84
N TYR A 150 7.48 10.14 6.61
CA TYR A 150 6.89 9.91 5.29
C TYR A 150 6.84 11.18 4.46
N VAL A 151 6.90 11.02 3.15
CA VAL A 151 6.76 12.10 2.17
C VAL A 151 5.31 12.20 1.73
N LYS A 152 4.72 13.37 1.76
CA LYS A 152 3.42 13.65 1.16
C LYS A 152 3.51 13.44 -0.36
N GLY A 153 2.66 12.57 -0.90
CA GLY A 153 2.76 12.14 -2.29
C GLY A 153 3.88 11.14 -2.58
N GLY A 154 4.51 10.62 -1.53
CA GLY A 154 5.57 9.61 -1.64
C GLY A 154 5.04 8.18 -1.64
N LYS A 155 5.97 7.26 -1.84
CA LYS A 155 5.73 5.83 -1.88
C LYS A 155 6.46 5.16 -0.73
N ILE A 156 5.71 4.52 0.16
CA ILE A 156 6.22 3.87 1.37
C ILE A 156 6.12 2.36 1.19
N GLY A 157 7.25 1.67 1.28
CA GLY A 157 7.27 0.21 1.34
C GLY A 157 7.03 -0.26 2.77
N LEU A 158 6.07 -1.16 2.95
CA LEU A 158 5.74 -1.78 4.24
C LEU A 158 6.18 -3.24 4.22
N PHE A 159 7.16 -3.55 5.07
CA PHE A 159 7.71 -4.89 5.23
C PHE A 159 7.29 -5.48 6.56
N GLY A 160 7.05 -6.77 6.59
CA GLY A 160 6.76 -7.46 7.84
C GLY A 160 6.15 -8.83 7.59
N GLY A 161 6.50 -9.78 8.44
CA GLY A 161 5.92 -11.11 8.46
C GLY A 161 4.46 -11.11 8.94
N ALA A 162 3.87 -12.29 9.00
CA ALA A 162 2.53 -12.45 9.54
C ALA A 162 2.50 -12.14 11.06
N GLY A 163 1.44 -11.50 11.53
CA GLY A 163 1.19 -11.27 12.95
C GLY A 163 2.00 -10.14 13.61
N VAL A 164 2.66 -9.28 12.85
CA VAL A 164 3.42 -8.13 13.40
C VAL A 164 2.63 -6.82 13.44
N GLY A 165 1.31 -6.87 13.15
CA GLY A 165 0.44 -5.70 13.21
C GLY A 165 0.35 -4.90 11.92
N LYS A 166 0.67 -5.47 10.76
CA LYS A 166 0.57 -4.79 9.46
C LYS A 166 -0.84 -4.23 9.21
N THR A 167 -1.87 -5.07 9.34
CA THR A 167 -3.26 -4.66 9.12
C THR A 167 -3.70 -3.57 10.08
N VAL A 168 -3.32 -3.67 11.35
CA VAL A 168 -3.63 -2.65 12.36
C VAL A 168 -2.98 -1.31 12.00
N LEU A 169 -1.74 -1.32 11.53
CA LEU A 169 -1.06 -0.10 11.10
C LEU A 169 -1.76 0.52 9.88
N ILE A 170 -2.17 -0.28 8.90
CA ILE A 170 -2.92 0.18 7.73
C ILE A 170 -4.24 0.84 8.15
N GLN A 171 -5.03 0.18 8.98
CA GLN A 171 -6.29 0.71 9.47
C GLN A 171 -6.09 1.99 10.29
N GLU A 172 -5.05 2.03 11.11
CA GLU A 172 -4.69 3.21 11.88
C GLU A 172 -4.35 4.41 11.00
N MET A 173 -3.61 4.17 9.91
CA MET A 173 -3.30 5.22 8.95
C MET A 173 -4.55 5.72 8.23
N ILE A 174 -5.47 4.82 7.85
CA ILE A 174 -6.76 5.19 7.25
C ILE A 174 -7.56 6.06 8.22
N TYR A 175 -7.66 5.64 9.47
CA TYR A 175 -8.36 6.39 10.52
C TYR A 175 -7.78 7.80 10.68
N ARG A 176 -6.45 7.92 10.80
CA ARG A 176 -5.77 9.19 11.00
C ARG A 176 -5.95 10.14 9.81
N VAL A 177 -5.88 9.63 8.59
CA VAL A 177 -6.14 10.44 7.39
C VAL A 177 -7.58 10.93 7.36
N ALA A 178 -8.54 10.08 7.68
CA ALA A 178 -9.95 10.45 7.69
C ALA A 178 -10.29 11.52 8.75
N GLU A 179 -9.82 11.31 9.98
CA GLU A 179 -10.19 12.16 11.12
C GLU A 179 -9.34 13.43 11.22
N ASN A 180 -8.04 13.35 10.96
CA ASN A 180 -7.15 14.49 11.19
C ASN A 180 -6.95 15.38 9.94
N PHE A 181 -7.10 14.81 8.74
CA PHE A 181 -6.82 15.53 7.49
C PHE A 181 -8.05 15.64 6.57
N GLY A 182 -9.18 15.03 6.94
CA GLY A 182 -10.38 15.03 6.10
C GLY A 182 -10.18 14.35 4.75
N GLY A 183 -9.14 13.53 4.62
CA GLY A 183 -8.75 12.84 3.40
C GLY A 183 -9.56 11.57 3.13
N VAL A 184 -9.28 10.97 1.99
CA VAL A 184 -9.90 9.73 1.51
C VAL A 184 -8.84 8.66 1.38
N SER A 185 -9.22 7.43 1.63
CA SER A 185 -8.35 6.28 1.42
C SER A 185 -8.90 5.35 0.35
N VAL A 186 -8.01 4.73 -0.40
CA VAL A 186 -8.33 3.67 -1.35
C VAL A 186 -7.44 2.48 -1.05
N PHE A 187 -8.02 1.30 -0.95
CA PHE A 187 -7.29 0.07 -0.68
C PHE A 187 -7.36 -0.86 -1.89
N ALA A 188 -6.21 -1.29 -2.39
CA ALA A 188 -6.07 -2.27 -3.45
C ALA A 188 -5.60 -3.60 -2.87
N GLY A 189 -6.48 -4.60 -2.82
CA GLY A 189 -6.15 -5.98 -2.49
C GLY A 189 -5.69 -6.73 -3.74
N VAL A 190 -4.39 -6.91 -3.90
CA VAL A 190 -3.78 -7.53 -5.09
C VAL A 190 -3.37 -8.96 -4.80
N GLY A 191 -4.14 -9.92 -5.27
CA GLY A 191 -3.86 -11.33 -5.10
C GLY A 191 -3.90 -11.81 -3.64
N GLU A 192 -4.66 -11.13 -2.80
CA GLU A 192 -4.84 -11.51 -1.40
C GLU A 192 -5.94 -12.56 -1.23
N ARG A 193 -5.98 -13.20 -0.06
CA ARG A 193 -7.01 -14.20 0.24
C ARG A 193 -8.37 -13.55 0.42
N THR A 194 -9.40 -14.15 -0.15
CA THR A 194 -10.79 -13.67 -0.04
C THR A 194 -11.22 -13.48 1.41
N ARG A 195 -10.83 -14.39 2.30
CA ARG A 195 -11.14 -14.28 3.72
C ARG A 195 -10.51 -13.04 4.36
N GLU A 196 -9.23 -12.77 4.09
CA GLU A 196 -8.52 -11.61 4.65
C GLU A 196 -9.14 -10.28 4.15
N GLY A 197 -9.56 -10.25 2.88
CA GLY A 197 -10.29 -9.10 2.34
C GLY A 197 -11.65 -8.88 2.99
N ASN A 198 -12.39 -9.94 3.27
CA ASN A 198 -13.68 -9.85 3.97
C ASN A 198 -13.48 -9.44 5.44
N ASP A 199 -12.51 -10.02 6.13
CA ASP A 199 -12.19 -9.65 7.52
C ASP A 199 -11.83 -8.16 7.60
N LEU A 200 -11.00 -7.65 6.68
CA LEU A 200 -10.66 -6.24 6.60
C LEU A 200 -11.88 -5.34 6.40
N PHE A 201 -12.79 -5.72 5.48
CA PHE A 201 -14.04 -4.96 5.24
C PHE A 201 -14.93 -4.90 6.49
N LEU A 202 -15.07 -6.01 7.20
CA LEU A 202 -15.86 -6.08 8.44
C LEU A 202 -15.23 -5.22 9.55
N GLU A 203 -13.93 -5.34 9.78
CA GLU A 203 -13.20 -4.54 10.77
C GLU A 203 -13.28 -3.04 10.47
N MET A 204 -13.16 -2.65 9.21
CA MET A 204 -13.31 -1.24 8.78
C MET A 204 -14.73 -0.73 8.95
N THR A 205 -15.71 -1.61 8.83
CA THR A 205 -17.13 -1.29 9.08
C THR A 205 -17.37 -1.08 10.57
N GLU A 206 -16.85 -1.94 11.43
CA GLU A 206 -16.96 -1.83 12.89
C GLU A 206 -16.28 -0.57 13.44
N THR A 207 -15.13 -0.22 12.90
CA THR A 207 -14.39 0.99 13.30
C THR A 207 -14.94 2.27 12.66
N GLY A 208 -15.86 2.15 11.69
CA GLY A 208 -16.48 3.28 10.98
C GLY A 208 -15.60 3.95 9.93
N VAL A 209 -14.35 3.50 9.72
CA VAL A 209 -13.44 4.10 8.73
C VAL A 209 -13.83 3.77 7.30
N ILE A 210 -14.67 2.76 7.09
CA ILE A 210 -15.14 2.36 5.75
C ILE A 210 -15.81 3.51 5.00
N ASN A 211 -16.52 4.40 5.68
CA ASN A 211 -17.25 5.53 5.08
C ASN A 211 -16.34 6.54 4.34
N LYS A 212 -15.05 6.49 4.60
CA LYS A 212 -14.02 7.34 3.97
C LYS A 212 -13.08 6.53 3.06
N THR A 213 -13.43 5.27 2.78
CA THR A 213 -12.54 4.34 2.09
C THR A 213 -13.27 3.66 0.94
N ALA A 214 -12.60 3.52 -0.20
CA ALA A 214 -12.99 2.65 -1.29
C ALA A 214 -12.08 1.42 -1.30
N LEU A 215 -12.65 0.22 -1.43
CA LEU A 215 -11.92 -1.04 -1.49
C LEU A 215 -12.02 -1.63 -2.90
N VAL A 216 -10.90 -2.10 -3.44
CA VAL A 216 -10.85 -2.78 -4.75
C VAL A 216 -10.07 -4.07 -4.60
N PHE A 217 -10.69 -5.21 -4.86
CA PHE A 217 -10.09 -6.51 -4.69
C PHE A 217 -9.95 -7.27 -6.02
N GLY A 218 -8.75 -7.80 -6.25
CA GLY A 218 -8.46 -8.87 -7.21
C GLY A 218 -7.87 -10.03 -6.44
N GLN A 219 -8.70 -11.05 -6.20
CA GLN A 219 -8.43 -12.13 -5.26
C GLN A 219 -7.36 -13.11 -5.77
N MET A 220 -6.80 -13.92 -4.87
CA MET A 220 -5.74 -14.88 -5.16
C MET A 220 -6.17 -15.96 -6.17
N ASP A 221 -7.44 -16.35 -6.17
CA ASP A 221 -8.04 -17.37 -7.03
C ASP A 221 -8.50 -16.83 -8.39
N GLU A 222 -8.47 -15.52 -8.58
CA GLU A 222 -8.82 -14.90 -9.86
C GLU A 222 -7.69 -14.99 -10.89
N PRO A 223 -8.02 -14.93 -12.19
CA PRO A 223 -7.04 -14.99 -13.28
C PRO A 223 -5.94 -13.93 -13.15
N PRO A 224 -4.76 -14.16 -13.75
CA PRO A 224 -3.66 -13.20 -13.68
C PRO A 224 -3.99 -11.84 -14.29
N GLY A 225 -4.90 -11.77 -15.27
CA GLY A 225 -5.36 -10.49 -15.83
C GLY A 225 -5.97 -9.58 -14.77
N THR A 226 -6.86 -10.11 -13.94
CA THR A 226 -7.48 -9.38 -12.82
C THR A 226 -6.43 -8.92 -11.81
N ARG A 227 -5.56 -9.81 -11.36
CA ARG A 227 -4.49 -9.47 -10.39
C ARG A 227 -3.49 -8.45 -10.93
N LEU A 228 -3.28 -8.42 -12.24
CA LEU A 228 -2.41 -7.46 -12.93
C LEU A 228 -3.05 -6.05 -13.02
N ARG A 229 -4.37 -5.95 -13.02
CA ARG A 229 -5.10 -4.69 -13.27
C ARG A 229 -5.76 -4.08 -12.03
N VAL A 230 -5.96 -4.83 -10.97
CA VAL A 230 -6.65 -4.36 -9.77
C VAL A 230 -6.00 -3.12 -9.14
N ALA A 231 -4.67 -3.06 -9.10
CA ALA A 231 -3.95 -1.90 -8.59
C ALA A 231 -4.20 -0.64 -9.43
N LEU A 232 -4.31 -0.79 -10.76
CA LEU A 232 -4.64 0.32 -11.67
C LEU A 232 -6.09 0.79 -11.46
N SER A 233 -7.01 -0.12 -11.20
CA SER A 233 -8.40 0.21 -10.90
C SER A 233 -8.52 1.04 -9.62
N ALA A 234 -7.85 0.62 -8.56
CA ALA A 234 -7.79 1.37 -7.30
C ALA A 234 -7.11 2.74 -7.46
N LEU A 235 -5.99 2.78 -8.16
CA LEU A 235 -5.26 4.01 -8.42
C LEU A 235 -6.11 5.01 -9.22
N THR A 236 -6.91 4.54 -10.17
CA THR A 236 -7.82 5.41 -10.95
C THR A 236 -8.88 6.06 -10.06
N MET A 237 -9.44 5.32 -9.10
CA MET A 237 -10.36 5.90 -8.10
C MET A 237 -9.63 6.95 -7.24
N ALA A 238 -8.41 6.68 -6.81
CA ALA A 238 -7.60 7.61 -6.04
C ALA A 238 -7.28 8.90 -6.82
N GLU A 239 -6.96 8.78 -8.10
CA GLU A 239 -6.69 9.92 -8.97
C GLU A 239 -7.89 10.85 -9.12
N TYR A 240 -9.11 10.34 -9.15
CA TYR A 240 -10.30 11.18 -9.19
C TYR A 240 -10.42 12.05 -7.93
N PHE A 241 -10.21 11.49 -6.77
CA PHE A 241 -10.23 12.25 -5.51
C PHE A 241 -9.15 13.32 -5.47
N ARG A 242 -7.94 13.03 -5.95
CA ARG A 242 -6.86 14.02 -6.05
C ARG A 242 -7.15 15.11 -7.08
N ASP A 243 -7.51 14.72 -8.31
CA ASP A 243 -7.51 15.61 -9.46
C ASP A 243 -8.82 16.42 -9.58
N VAL A 244 -9.96 15.83 -9.26
CA VAL A 244 -11.29 16.43 -9.38
C VAL A 244 -11.80 16.96 -8.05
N GLN A 245 -11.78 16.13 -7.00
CA GLN A 245 -12.30 16.54 -5.69
C GLN A 245 -11.28 17.32 -4.86
N LYS A 246 -10.04 17.42 -5.33
CA LYS A 246 -8.99 18.20 -4.66
C LYS A 246 -8.80 17.79 -3.19
N GLN A 247 -8.64 16.48 -2.99
CA GLN A 247 -8.41 15.87 -1.69
C GLN A 247 -7.05 15.17 -1.65
N ASP A 248 -6.43 15.13 -0.49
CA ASP A 248 -5.30 14.25 -0.26
C ASP A 248 -5.79 12.82 -0.09
N VAL A 249 -5.12 11.89 -0.76
CA VAL A 249 -5.52 10.48 -0.84
C VAL A 249 -4.42 9.60 -0.27
N LEU A 250 -4.81 8.61 0.50
CA LEU A 250 -3.94 7.53 0.93
C LEU A 250 -4.30 6.26 0.15
N LEU A 251 -3.35 5.76 -0.62
CA LEU A 251 -3.50 4.54 -1.42
C LEU A 251 -2.72 3.39 -0.79
N PHE A 252 -3.43 2.33 -0.42
CA PHE A 252 -2.82 1.08 0.04
C PHE A 252 -2.80 0.06 -1.08
N ILE A 253 -1.67 -0.63 -1.25
CA ILE A 253 -1.52 -1.75 -2.19
C ILE A 253 -1.00 -2.95 -1.40
N ASP A 254 -1.81 -3.96 -1.24
CA ASP A 254 -1.45 -5.20 -0.57
C ASP A 254 -1.78 -6.40 -1.48
N ASN A 255 -0.85 -7.01 -2.12
CA ASN A 255 0.60 -6.92 -2.08
C ASN A 255 1.15 -6.55 -3.47
N ILE A 256 2.08 -5.61 -3.54
CA ILE A 256 2.64 -5.17 -4.85
C ILE A 256 3.41 -6.29 -5.56
N PHE A 257 3.98 -7.25 -4.85
CA PHE A 257 4.63 -8.41 -5.44
C PHE A 257 3.67 -9.25 -6.31
N ARG A 258 2.40 -9.33 -5.91
CA ARG A 258 1.39 -10.08 -6.67
C ARG A 258 1.07 -9.45 -8.02
N PHE A 259 1.18 -8.12 -8.12
CA PHE A 259 1.12 -7.41 -9.39
C PHE A 259 2.22 -7.88 -10.35
N THR A 260 3.45 -7.94 -9.88
CA THR A 260 4.60 -8.44 -10.66
C THR A 260 4.47 -9.90 -11.03
N GLN A 261 4.04 -10.72 -10.10
CA GLN A 261 3.82 -12.15 -10.32
C GLN A 261 2.77 -12.39 -11.41
N ALA A 262 1.64 -11.70 -11.34
CA ALA A 262 0.59 -11.79 -12.37
C ALA A 262 1.12 -11.38 -13.76
N GLY A 263 1.95 -10.35 -13.82
CA GLY A 263 2.63 -9.93 -15.05
C GLY A 263 3.54 -11.02 -15.62
N SER A 264 4.27 -11.75 -14.78
CA SER A 264 5.14 -12.85 -15.23
C SER A 264 4.33 -14.05 -15.75
N GLU A 265 3.23 -14.39 -15.10
CA GLU A 265 2.32 -15.47 -15.54
C GLU A 265 1.75 -15.18 -16.93
N VAL A 266 1.35 -13.96 -17.18
CA VAL A 266 0.79 -13.53 -18.48
C VAL A 266 1.86 -13.43 -19.55
N SER A 267 3.04 -12.92 -19.23
CA SER A 267 4.11 -12.62 -20.19
C SER A 267 4.54 -13.83 -21.01
N THR A 268 4.69 -14.99 -20.37
CA THR A 268 5.05 -16.25 -21.04
C THR A 268 3.97 -16.66 -22.05
N LEU A 269 2.69 -16.53 -21.66
CA LEU A 269 1.55 -16.87 -22.55
C LEU A 269 1.39 -15.87 -23.71
N LEU A 270 1.85 -14.63 -23.53
CA LEU A 270 1.92 -13.65 -24.61
C LEU A 270 3.07 -13.92 -25.60
N GLY A 271 3.90 -14.91 -25.34
CA GLY A 271 5.04 -15.28 -26.18
C GLY A 271 6.27 -14.40 -26.00
N ARG A 272 6.38 -13.69 -24.87
CA ARG A 272 7.57 -12.91 -24.52
C ARG A 272 8.63 -13.82 -23.93
N MET A 273 9.90 -13.62 -24.33
CA MET A 273 11.02 -14.36 -23.76
C MET A 273 11.25 -13.88 -22.31
N PRO A 274 11.30 -14.79 -21.33
CA PRO A 274 11.53 -14.40 -19.95
C PRO A 274 12.91 -13.78 -19.74
N SER A 275 13.00 -12.83 -18.82
CA SER A 275 14.23 -12.23 -18.35
C SER A 275 14.84 -13.03 -17.18
N ALA A 276 15.74 -12.42 -16.41
CA ALA A 276 16.35 -13.04 -15.25
C ALA A 276 15.31 -13.63 -14.28
N VAL A 277 15.58 -14.81 -13.76
CA VAL A 277 14.75 -15.53 -12.77
C VAL A 277 13.30 -15.81 -13.24
N GLY A 278 13.05 -15.73 -14.55
CA GLY A 278 11.75 -16.03 -15.14
C GLY A 278 10.75 -14.87 -15.16
N TYR A 279 11.16 -13.66 -14.76
CA TYR A 279 10.30 -12.48 -14.81
C TYR A 279 10.09 -11.97 -16.24
N GLN A 280 9.03 -11.18 -16.43
CA GLN A 280 8.75 -10.52 -17.70
C GLN A 280 9.83 -9.49 -18.06
N PRO A 281 10.17 -9.35 -19.35
CA PRO A 281 11.14 -8.34 -19.80
C PRO A 281 10.62 -6.91 -19.60
N THR A 282 9.32 -6.73 -19.45
CA THR A 282 8.61 -5.45 -19.26
C THR A 282 8.39 -5.09 -17.79
N LEU A 283 9.03 -5.81 -16.85
CA LEU A 283 8.82 -5.62 -15.41
C LEU A 283 9.01 -4.16 -14.96
N ALA A 284 10.13 -3.56 -15.33
CA ALA A 284 10.45 -2.19 -14.94
C ALA A 284 9.49 -1.16 -15.56
N ASP A 285 9.05 -1.39 -16.81
CA ASP A 285 8.10 -0.53 -17.50
C ASP A 285 6.70 -0.63 -16.86
N GLU A 286 6.21 -1.83 -16.62
CA GLU A 286 4.91 -2.06 -15.95
C GLU A 286 4.89 -1.45 -14.55
N MET A 287 5.95 -1.63 -13.78
CA MET A 287 6.09 -1.03 -12.45
C MET A 287 6.15 0.50 -12.55
N GLY A 288 6.91 1.04 -13.47
CA GLY A 288 7.03 2.48 -13.72
C GLY A 288 5.69 3.12 -14.08
N GLN A 289 4.92 2.51 -14.98
CA GLN A 289 3.60 2.99 -15.36
C GLN A 289 2.62 3.07 -14.16
N LEU A 290 2.70 2.14 -13.23
CA LEU A 290 1.91 2.18 -12.00
C LEU A 290 2.45 3.26 -11.03
N GLN A 291 3.73 3.23 -10.74
CA GLN A 291 4.34 4.04 -9.68
C GLN A 291 4.39 5.54 -10.00
N GLU A 292 4.63 5.92 -11.25
CA GLU A 292 4.73 7.33 -11.65
C GLU A 292 3.39 8.09 -11.60
N ARG A 293 2.28 7.40 -11.57
CA ARG A 293 0.95 7.99 -11.35
C ARG A 293 0.72 8.37 -9.88
N ILE A 294 1.46 7.73 -8.97
CA ILE A 294 1.37 7.96 -7.52
C ILE A 294 2.30 9.12 -7.17
N THR A 295 1.75 10.32 -7.11
CA THR A 295 2.53 11.53 -6.87
C THR A 295 1.67 12.68 -6.36
N SER A 296 2.33 13.74 -5.89
CA SER A 296 1.68 15.02 -5.60
C SER A 296 1.51 15.84 -6.87
N THR A 297 0.30 16.33 -7.06
CA THR A 297 0.01 17.41 -7.99
C THR A 297 -0.13 18.72 -7.20
N ARG A 298 -0.19 19.86 -7.87
CA ARG A 298 -0.24 21.18 -7.21
C ARG A 298 -1.36 21.23 -6.17
N GLY A 299 -0.96 21.17 -4.90
CA GLY A 299 -1.82 21.29 -3.72
C GLY A 299 -2.45 20.00 -3.21
N HIS A 300 -2.44 18.90 -3.94
CA HIS A 300 -3.06 17.64 -3.54
C HIS A 300 -2.19 16.44 -3.89
N SER A 301 -2.30 15.37 -3.11
CA SER A 301 -1.40 14.22 -3.20
C SER A 301 -2.12 12.87 -3.19
N ILE A 302 -1.47 11.89 -3.81
CA ILE A 302 -1.67 10.48 -3.51
C ILE A 302 -0.40 10.00 -2.81
N THR A 303 -0.51 9.66 -1.54
CA THR A 303 0.56 8.99 -0.78
C THR A 303 0.25 7.51 -0.75
N SER A 304 1.20 6.65 -1.09
CA SER A 304 0.97 5.21 -1.10
C SER A 304 1.74 4.48 -0.02
N MET A 305 1.07 3.48 0.58
CA MET A 305 1.70 2.44 1.40
C MET A 305 1.55 1.12 0.67
N GLN A 306 2.66 0.50 0.34
CA GLN A 306 2.72 -0.71 -0.46
C GLN A 306 3.32 -1.85 0.36
N ALA A 307 2.51 -2.87 0.66
CA ALA A 307 3.04 -4.07 1.27
C ALA A 307 3.90 -4.81 0.25
N ILE A 308 5.11 -5.15 0.65
CA ILE A 308 6.11 -5.79 -0.21
C ILE A 308 6.46 -7.15 0.39
N TYR A 309 6.25 -8.19 -0.40
CA TYR A 309 6.76 -9.52 -0.11
C TYR A 309 8.11 -9.69 -0.80
N VAL A 310 9.09 -10.17 -0.05
CA VAL A 310 10.44 -10.46 -0.55
C VAL A 310 10.60 -11.97 -0.62
N PRO A 311 10.62 -12.56 -1.83
CA PRO A 311 10.79 -14.01 -2.00
C PRO A 311 12.09 -14.52 -1.37
N ALA A 312 12.00 -15.53 -0.53
CA ALA A 312 13.15 -16.14 0.15
C ALA A 312 14.05 -15.14 0.93
N ASP A 313 13.47 -14.00 1.34
CA ASP A 313 14.20 -12.89 1.98
C ASP A 313 15.35 -12.33 1.13
N ASP A 314 15.31 -12.55 -0.18
CA ASP A 314 16.32 -12.07 -1.13
C ASP A 314 15.90 -10.72 -1.74
N ILE A 315 16.45 -9.64 -1.19
CA ILE A 315 16.22 -8.27 -1.68
C ILE A 315 16.81 -8.01 -3.08
N THR A 316 17.66 -8.90 -3.58
CA THR A 316 18.23 -8.79 -4.93
C THR A 316 17.34 -9.41 -6.01
N ASP A 317 16.26 -10.09 -5.62
CA ASP A 317 15.25 -10.57 -6.56
C ASP A 317 14.72 -9.39 -7.39
N PRO A 318 14.56 -9.56 -8.72
CA PRO A 318 14.16 -8.47 -9.62
C PRO A 318 12.87 -7.74 -9.23
N ALA A 319 11.88 -8.44 -8.66
CA ALA A 319 10.59 -7.82 -8.30
C ALA A 319 10.73 -6.83 -7.14
N PRO A 320 11.22 -7.20 -5.95
CA PRO A 320 11.46 -6.25 -4.88
C PRO A 320 12.50 -5.19 -5.28
N HIS A 321 13.57 -5.59 -5.97
CA HIS A 321 14.62 -4.63 -6.39
C HIS A 321 14.05 -3.51 -7.27
N THR A 322 13.22 -3.83 -8.25
CA THR A 322 12.56 -2.83 -9.09
C THR A 322 11.59 -1.95 -8.30
N THR A 323 10.87 -2.54 -7.35
CA THR A 323 9.95 -1.80 -6.48
C THR A 323 10.71 -0.83 -5.57
N PHE A 324 11.82 -1.24 -4.98
CA PHE A 324 12.64 -0.39 -4.11
C PHE A 324 13.13 0.90 -4.78
N ALA A 325 13.41 0.84 -6.08
CA ALA A 325 13.85 2.01 -6.82
C ALA A 325 12.82 3.16 -6.83
N HIS A 326 11.56 2.86 -6.59
CA HIS A 326 10.47 3.85 -6.54
C HIS A 326 10.13 4.35 -5.15
N LEU A 327 10.65 3.71 -4.08
CA LEU A 327 10.27 4.03 -2.71
C LEU A 327 10.97 5.27 -2.18
N ASP A 328 10.23 6.07 -1.44
CA ASP A 328 10.72 7.24 -0.70
C ASP A 328 11.03 6.91 0.76
N ALA A 329 10.36 5.92 1.31
CA ALA A 329 10.59 5.41 2.67
C ALA A 329 10.30 3.91 2.75
N THR A 330 10.93 3.24 3.71
CA THR A 330 10.62 1.86 4.05
C THR A 330 10.29 1.75 5.53
N THR A 331 9.23 1.04 5.85
CA THR A 331 8.83 0.73 7.22
C THR A 331 8.92 -0.77 7.42
N VAL A 332 9.81 -1.20 8.29
CA VAL A 332 10.01 -2.61 8.63
C VAL A 332 9.31 -2.90 9.94
N LEU A 333 8.34 -3.81 9.91
CA LEU A 333 7.67 -4.33 11.10
C LEU A 333 8.41 -5.57 11.59
N SER A 334 8.88 -5.51 12.83
CA SER A 334 9.79 -6.49 13.43
C SER A 334 9.06 -7.42 14.40
N ARG A 335 9.22 -8.72 14.22
CA ARG A 335 8.67 -9.72 15.14
C ARG A 335 9.29 -9.63 16.55
N PRO A 336 10.62 -9.51 16.72
CA PRO A 336 11.21 -9.31 18.05
C PRO A 336 10.66 -8.10 18.80
N ILE A 337 10.36 -7.00 18.09
CA ILE A 337 9.75 -5.80 18.70
C ILE A 337 8.30 -6.08 19.10
N SER A 338 7.53 -6.79 18.28
CA SER A 338 6.15 -7.16 18.61
C SER A 338 6.08 -8.13 19.81
N GLU A 339 7.04 -9.03 19.95
CA GLU A 339 7.16 -9.95 21.08
C GLU A 339 7.44 -9.23 22.41
N LEU A 340 8.04 -8.05 22.36
CA LEU A 340 8.18 -7.15 23.51
C LEU A 340 6.89 -6.37 23.84
N GLY A 341 5.83 -6.58 23.08
CA GLY A 341 4.57 -5.84 23.22
C GLY A 341 4.62 -4.39 22.72
N ILE A 342 5.65 -4.01 22.00
CA ILE A 342 5.84 -2.65 21.46
C ILE A 342 5.07 -2.53 20.15
N TYR A 343 4.06 -1.66 20.12
CA TYR A 343 3.25 -1.37 18.94
C TYR A 343 3.15 0.14 18.70
N PRO A 344 3.18 0.60 17.41
CA PRO A 344 3.47 -0.21 16.21
C PRO A 344 4.86 -0.83 16.29
N ALA A 345 4.99 -2.07 15.82
CA ALA A 345 6.24 -2.85 15.91
C ALA A 345 7.27 -2.44 14.83
N VAL A 346 7.42 -1.15 14.62
CA VAL A 346 8.35 -0.59 13.63
C VAL A 346 9.78 -0.71 14.14
N ASP A 347 10.66 -1.32 13.33
CA ASP A 347 12.09 -1.32 13.60
C ASP A 347 12.72 0.00 13.12
N PRO A 348 13.14 0.87 14.02
CA PRO A 348 13.66 2.18 13.64
C PRO A 348 15.06 2.13 13.03
N LEU A 349 15.79 1.03 13.21
CA LEU A 349 17.14 0.85 12.67
C LEU A 349 17.14 0.27 11.26
N ASP A 350 16.19 -0.63 10.99
CA ASP A 350 16.05 -1.27 9.67
C ASP A 350 15.12 -0.48 8.74
N SER A 351 14.35 0.46 9.26
CA SER A 351 13.48 1.36 8.48
C SER A 351 14.25 2.59 7.99
N THR A 352 13.90 3.08 6.80
CA THR A 352 14.60 4.21 6.16
C THR A 352 13.62 5.27 5.65
N SER A 353 14.11 6.49 5.49
CA SER A 353 13.38 7.58 4.85
C SER A 353 14.32 8.50 4.09
N ARG A 354 13.98 8.81 2.85
CA ARG A 354 14.73 9.74 2.00
C ARG A 354 14.74 11.16 2.55
N ILE A 355 13.67 11.57 3.22
CA ILE A 355 13.57 12.93 3.76
C ILE A 355 14.15 13.09 5.16
N LEU A 356 14.76 12.06 5.73
CA LEU A 356 15.53 12.20 6.97
C LEU A 356 16.87 12.92 6.67
N ASP A 357 16.74 14.17 6.34
CA ASP A 357 17.81 15.07 5.91
C ASP A 357 17.47 16.49 6.39
N PRO A 358 18.40 17.27 6.96
CA PRO A 358 18.10 18.59 7.51
C PRO A 358 17.50 19.58 6.52
N ARG A 359 17.74 19.38 5.22
CA ARG A 359 17.15 20.21 4.16
C ARG A 359 15.63 20.11 4.08
N TYR A 360 15.06 18.97 4.49
CA TYR A 360 13.62 18.71 4.40
C TYR A 360 12.90 18.83 5.75
N ILE A 361 13.53 18.32 6.82
CA ILE A 361 12.88 18.20 8.14
C ILE A 361 13.43 19.20 9.17
N GLY A 362 14.49 19.95 8.84
CA GLY A 362 15.16 20.89 9.74
C GLY A 362 16.24 20.24 10.61
N GLU A 363 17.13 21.10 11.11
CA GLU A 363 18.32 20.68 11.87
C GLU A 363 17.99 19.99 13.19
N GLN A 364 16.99 20.49 13.93
CA GLN A 364 16.64 19.94 15.25
C GLN A 364 16.09 18.52 15.11
N HIS A 365 15.12 18.33 14.23
CA HIS A 365 14.54 17.00 13.99
C HIS A 365 15.60 15.99 13.55
N PHE A 366 16.44 16.36 12.58
CA PHE A 366 17.51 15.50 12.09
C PHE A 366 18.53 15.12 13.18
N ARG A 367 18.97 16.09 13.98
CA ARG A 367 19.89 15.87 15.09
C ARG A 367 19.31 14.90 16.13
N VAL A 368 18.06 15.15 16.55
CA VAL A 368 17.41 14.31 17.54
C VAL A 368 17.20 12.89 17.01
N ALA A 369 16.71 12.74 15.79
CA ALA A 369 16.49 11.43 15.16
C ALA A 369 17.79 10.62 15.09
N ASN A 370 18.89 11.22 14.64
CA ASN A 370 20.19 10.53 14.57
C ASN A 370 20.71 10.15 15.95
N ARG A 371 20.56 11.02 16.94
CA ARG A 371 20.96 10.71 18.31
C ARG A 371 20.19 9.53 18.88
N ILE A 372 18.88 9.48 18.66
CA ILE A 372 18.05 8.34 19.08
C ILE A 372 18.48 7.06 18.37
N LYS A 373 18.71 7.11 17.07
CA LYS A 373 19.20 5.94 16.30
C LYS A 373 20.56 5.45 16.82
N GLN A 374 21.48 6.35 17.14
CA GLN A 374 22.79 5.99 17.72
C GLN A 374 22.64 5.30 19.09
N ILE A 375 21.78 5.82 19.95
CA ILE A 375 21.51 5.21 21.28
C ILE A 375 20.92 3.80 21.09
N LEU A 376 19.95 3.64 20.22
CA LEU A 376 19.33 2.34 19.95
C LEU A 376 20.29 1.35 19.29
N GLN A 377 21.15 1.83 18.38
CA GLN A 377 22.17 1.00 17.75
C GLN A 377 23.19 0.51 18.78
N ARG A 378 23.70 1.41 19.61
CA ARG A 378 24.63 1.03 20.67
C ARG A 378 24.02 0.02 21.64
N TYR A 379 22.74 0.20 21.98
CA TYR A 379 22.02 -0.77 22.82
C TYR A 379 21.92 -2.13 22.12
N LYS A 380 21.60 -2.18 20.82
CA LYS A 380 21.57 -3.41 20.03
C LYS A 380 22.94 -4.12 20.06
N ASP A 381 24.03 -3.39 19.89
CA ASP A 381 25.40 -3.93 19.91
C ASP A 381 25.79 -4.49 21.29
N LEU A 382 25.21 -3.96 22.36
CA LEU A 382 25.47 -4.42 23.75
C LEU A 382 24.58 -5.59 24.18
N GLN A 383 23.52 -5.92 23.43
CA GLN A 383 22.56 -6.96 23.86
C GLN A 383 23.21 -8.33 24.04
N ASP A 384 24.14 -8.73 23.18
CA ASP A 384 24.85 -10.01 23.27
C ASP A 384 25.72 -10.06 24.53
N ILE A 385 26.40 -8.95 24.84
CA ILE A 385 27.21 -8.81 26.05
C ILE A 385 26.33 -8.89 27.29
N ILE A 386 25.21 -8.20 27.30
CA ILE A 386 24.23 -8.21 28.41
C ILE A 386 23.66 -9.61 28.62
N ALA A 387 23.35 -10.34 27.55
CA ALA A 387 22.79 -11.69 27.63
C ALA A 387 23.77 -12.70 28.20
N ILE A 388 25.08 -12.57 27.94
CA ILE A 388 26.11 -13.51 28.36
C ILE A 388 26.67 -13.15 29.74
N LEU A 389 27.02 -11.87 29.96
CA LEU A 389 27.77 -11.41 31.12
C LEU A 389 26.91 -10.65 32.15
N GLY A 390 25.74 -10.21 31.75
CA GLY A 390 24.87 -9.35 32.57
C GLY A 390 25.18 -7.86 32.44
N ILE A 391 24.24 -7.03 32.90
CA ILE A 391 24.33 -5.57 32.79
C ILE A 391 25.41 -4.97 33.70
N ASP A 392 25.77 -5.66 34.79
CA ASP A 392 26.72 -5.19 35.77
C ASP A 392 28.17 -5.18 35.28
N GLU A 393 28.46 -5.94 34.21
CA GLU A 393 29.77 -5.98 33.56
C GLU A 393 29.98 -4.82 32.56
N LEU A 394 28.94 -4.04 32.29
CA LEU A 394 29.06 -2.88 31.44
C LEU A 394 29.76 -1.70 32.14
N SER A 395 30.42 -0.84 31.38
CA SER A 395 30.89 0.43 31.86
C SER A 395 29.75 1.28 32.44
N GLU A 396 30.03 2.21 33.31
CA GLU A 396 29.00 3.10 33.87
C GLU A 396 28.28 3.89 32.76
N GLU A 397 29.05 4.37 31.78
CA GLU A 397 28.52 5.07 30.62
C GLU A 397 27.56 4.20 29.79
N ASP A 398 27.94 2.95 29.50
CA ASP A 398 27.07 2.01 28.78
C ASP A 398 25.84 1.62 29.60
N ARG A 399 25.91 1.50 30.93
CA ARG A 399 24.75 1.25 31.78
C ARG A 399 23.74 2.38 31.74
N ILE A 400 24.18 3.62 31.79
CA ILE A 400 23.31 4.81 31.64
C ILE A 400 22.67 4.81 30.26
N LEU A 401 23.44 4.56 29.20
CA LEU A 401 22.95 4.50 27.84
C LEU A 401 21.91 3.41 27.66
N VAL A 402 22.13 2.20 28.18
CA VAL A 402 21.16 1.10 28.14
C VAL A 402 19.87 1.46 28.86
N GLY A 403 19.94 2.11 30.01
CA GLY A 403 18.77 2.60 30.73
C GLY A 403 17.95 3.60 29.93
N ARG A 404 18.61 4.54 29.24
CA ARG A 404 17.95 5.49 28.32
C ARG A 404 17.38 4.80 27.10
N ALA A 405 18.13 3.88 26.48
CA ALA A 405 17.69 3.13 25.32
C ALA A 405 16.42 2.32 25.59
N ARG A 406 16.31 1.68 26.76
CA ARG A 406 15.10 0.95 27.17
C ARG A 406 13.89 1.86 27.33
N ARG A 407 14.08 3.05 27.92
CA ARG A 407 13.01 4.05 28.03
C ARG A 407 12.58 4.55 26.66
N ILE A 408 13.53 4.88 25.80
CA ILE A 408 13.29 5.31 24.40
C ILE A 408 12.51 4.23 23.65
N GLN A 409 12.96 2.98 23.72
CA GLN A 409 12.31 1.87 23.01
C GLN A 409 10.85 1.70 23.46
N ARG A 410 10.59 1.78 24.76
CA ARG A 410 9.21 1.71 25.28
C ARG A 410 8.39 2.94 24.93
N PHE A 411 8.99 4.12 24.92
CA PHE A 411 8.30 5.35 24.54
C PHE A 411 8.02 5.46 23.05
N LEU A 412 8.70 4.69 22.19
CA LEU A 412 8.34 4.52 20.78
C LEU A 412 7.03 3.77 20.60
N SER A 413 6.58 2.98 21.58
CA SER A 413 5.24 2.40 21.60
C SER A 413 4.18 3.48 21.78
N GLN A 414 3.02 3.26 21.17
CA GLN A 414 1.93 4.23 21.19
C GLN A 414 0.59 3.54 21.04
N ASN A 415 -0.41 4.00 21.80
CA ASN A 415 -1.78 3.53 21.65
C ASN A 415 -2.35 3.98 20.32
N THR A 416 -2.99 3.07 19.61
CA THR A 416 -3.66 3.33 18.34
C THR A 416 -5.17 3.42 18.55
N PHE A 417 -5.84 4.25 17.74
CA PHE A 417 -7.29 4.45 17.82
C PHE A 417 -8.06 3.17 17.48
N VAL A 418 -7.61 2.48 16.42
CA VAL A 418 -8.28 1.25 15.95
C VAL A 418 -8.10 0.07 16.90
N ALA A 419 -7.04 0.03 17.71
CA ALA A 419 -6.82 -1.03 18.68
C ALA A 419 -7.59 -0.83 20.00
N LYS A 420 -8.30 0.28 20.19
CA LYS A 420 -9.09 0.56 21.38
C LYS A 420 -10.07 -0.57 21.72
N VAL A 421 -10.68 -1.17 20.69
CA VAL A 421 -11.63 -2.29 20.86
C VAL A 421 -10.98 -3.48 21.54
N PHE A 422 -9.68 -3.71 21.31
CA PHE A 422 -8.93 -4.85 21.86
C PHE A 422 -8.19 -4.51 23.16
N THR A 423 -7.68 -3.29 23.27
CA THR A 423 -6.80 -2.87 24.38
C THR A 423 -7.55 -2.14 25.49
N GLY A 424 -8.72 -1.58 25.19
CA GLY A 424 -9.45 -0.69 26.10
C GLY A 424 -8.78 0.67 26.32
N LEU A 425 -7.67 0.95 25.63
CA LEU A 425 -6.91 2.19 25.76
C LEU A 425 -7.27 3.14 24.61
N ASP A 426 -7.44 4.41 24.96
CA ASP A 426 -7.67 5.46 23.96
C ASP A 426 -6.42 5.65 23.08
N GLY A 427 -6.65 5.80 21.79
CA GLY A 427 -5.58 6.16 20.85
C GLY A 427 -5.04 7.56 21.12
N SER A 428 -3.84 7.84 20.64
CA SER A 428 -3.21 9.14 20.78
C SER A 428 -2.63 9.63 19.44
N PHE A 429 -2.76 10.92 19.21
CA PHE A 429 -2.05 11.65 18.15
C PHE A 429 -1.01 12.54 18.83
N VAL A 430 0.27 12.35 18.52
CA VAL A 430 1.33 13.17 19.11
C VAL A 430 1.90 14.07 18.02
N PRO A 431 1.75 15.40 18.15
CA PRO A 431 2.34 16.33 17.20
C PRO A 431 3.85 16.17 17.08
N LEU A 432 4.41 16.38 15.89
CA LEU A 432 5.83 16.21 15.63
C LEU A 432 6.71 17.03 16.55
N SER A 433 6.34 18.29 16.84
CA SER A 433 7.08 19.16 17.75
C SER A 433 7.20 18.57 19.15
N GLU A 434 6.11 18.04 19.70
CA GLU A 434 6.11 17.37 20.99
C GLU A 434 6.96 16.09 20.98
N THR A 435 6.90 15.33 19.89
CA THR A 435 7.74 14.13 19.70
C THR A 435 9.22 14.48 19.71
N ILE A 436 9.64 15.50 18.98
CA ILE A 436 11.05 15.94 18.92
C ILE A 436 11.53 16.38 20.31
N GLU A 437 10.76 17.22 20.99
CA GLU A 437 11.12 17.73 22.33
C GLU A 437 11.18 16.60 23.36
N ALA A 438 10.23 15.67 23.32
CA ALA A 438 10.18 14.53 24.24
C ALA A 438 11.39 13.61 24.07
N PHE A 439 11.75 13.24 22.86
CA PHE A 439 12.90 12.38 22.61
C PHE A 439 14.24 13.08 22.85
N GLU A 440 14.33 14.38 22.63
CA GLU A 440 15.49 15.16 23.00
C GLU A 440 15.69 15.15 24.52
N ALA A 441 14.63 15.37 25.28
CA ALA A 441 14.67 15.30 26.75
C ALA A 441 15.07 13.91 27.28
N LEU A 442 14.57 12.84 26.66
CA LEU A 442 14.97 11.46 26.99
C LEU A 442 16.46 11.21 26.71
N ALA A 443 16.94 11.64 25.56
CA ALA A 443 18.34 11.49 25.20
C ALA A 443 19.27 12.31 26.09
N ASP A 444 18.84 13.46 26.59
CA ASP A 444 19.55 14.31 27.55
C ASP A 444 19.56 13.76 28.99
N GLY A 445 18.78 12.71 29.24
CA GLY A 445 18.72 12.08 30.57
C GLY A 445 17.80 12.80 31.57
N LYS A 446 16.98 13.72 31.13
CA LYS A 446 16.03 14.44 32.02
C LYS A 446 15.03 13.53 32.70
N TYR A 447 14.79 12.35 32.13
CA TYR A 447 13.82 11.36 32.61
C TYR A 447 14.46 10.07 33.12
N ASP A 448 15.78 10.06 33.36
CA ASP A 448 16.52 8.89 33.86
C ASP A 448 15.99 8.39 35.22
N HIS A 449 15.35 9.26 36.02
CA HIS A 449 14.77 8.96 37.31
C HIS A 449 13.43 8.24 37.26
N ILE A 450 12.76 8.23 36.09
CA ILE A 450 11.45 7.61 35.93
C ILE A 450 11.62 6.13 35.57
N PRO A 451 10.84 5.21 36.18
CA PRO A 451 10.85 3.79 35.86
C PRO A 451 10.51 3.54 34.39
N GLU A 452 11.21 2.62 33.72
CA GLU A 452 11.02 2.33 32.30
C GLU A 452 9.59 1.87 31.93
N GLN A 453 8.86 1.26 32.88
CA GLN A 453 7.48 0.83 32.64
C GLN A 453 6.51 2.00 32.43
N ALA A 454 6.82 3.18 32.94
CA ALA A 454 5.99 4.37 32.77
C ALA A 454 5.95 4.86 31.32
N PHE A 455 6.93 4.47 30.51
CA PHE A 455 7.05 4.87 29.10
C PHE A 455 6.27 3.96 28.12
N PHE A 456 5.73 2.85 28.62
CA PHE A 456 5.10 1.87 27.76
C PHE A 456 3.70 2.30 27.32
N MET A 457 3.42 2.26 26.01
CA MET A 457 2.13 2.60 25.39
C MET A 457 1.62 3.98 25.85
N CYS A 458 2.44 4.99 25.69
CA CYS A 458 2.12 6.38 26.01
C CYS A 458 1.94 7.22 24.73
N GLY A 459 1.18 8.29 24.86
CA GLY A 459 1.19 9.40 23.90
C GLY A 459 2.39 10.31 24.14
N GLY A 460 2.20 11.46 24.78
CA GLY A 460 3.25 12.40 25.14
C GLY A 460 3.87 12.12 26.52
N LEU A 461 4.78 13.01 26.95
CA LEU A 461 5.44 12.94 28.26
C LEU A 461 4.48 13.11 29.43
N ASP A 462 3.37 13.82 29.24
CA ASP A 462 2.33 13.96 30.29
C ASP A 462 1.75 12.60 30.70
N ASP A 463 1.59 11.68 29.74
CA ASP A 463 1.17 10.31 30.02
C ASP A 463 2.22 9.56 30.83
N VAL A 464 3.49 9.78 30.53
CA VAL A 464 4.61 9.17 31.27
C VAL A 464 4.63 9.63 32.71
N GLU A 465 4.49 10.92 32.94
CA GLU A 465 4.47 11.52 34.27
C GLU A 465 3.26 11.02 35.08
N ARG A 466 2.09 10.94 34.46
CA ARG A 466 0.89 10.37 35.09
C ARG A 466 1.08 8.91 35.49
N LYS A 467 1.59 8.07 34.58
CA LYS A 467 1.88 6.65 34.87
C LYS A 467 2.95 6.48 35.92
N ALA A 468 3.98 7.32 35.91
CA ALA A 468 5.01 7.31 36.96
C ALA A 468 4.42 7.62 38.34
N ALA A 469 3.51 8.59 38.41
CA ALA A 469 2.80 8.92 39.66
C ALA A 469 1.88 7.81 40.14
N GLU A 470 1.24 7.09 39.23
CA GLU A 470 0.42 5.91 39.54
C GLU A 470 1.27 4.75 40.07
N LEU A 471 2.40 4.45 39.44
CA LEU A 471 3.34 3.41 39.86
C LEU A 471 3.98 3.71 41.22
N ALA A 472 4.13 4.99 41.59
CA ALA A 472 4.67 5.39 42.90
C ALA A 472 3.65 5.24 44.05
N LYS A 473 2.36 5.06 43.75
CA LYS A 473 1.27 4.91 44.73
C LYS A 473 0.91 3.45 45.03
N GLY A 474 1.31 2.52 44.15
CA GLY A 474 1.09 1.07 44.29
C GLY A 474 2.33 0.35 44.74
#